data_b9e14de2e2431dba7ad2adccf0ebdfd9
#
_entry.id   b9e14de2e2431dba7ad2adccf0ebdfd9
#
_cell.length_a   1.000
_cell.length_b   1.000
_cell.length_c   1.000
_cell.angle_alpha   90.00
_cell.angle_beta   90.00
_cell.angle_gamma   90.00
#
_symmetry.space_group_name_H-M   'P 1'
#
loop_
_entity.id
_entity.type
_entity.pdbx_description
1 polymer ?
#
loop_
_entity_poly.entity_id
_entity_poly.type
_entity_poly.pdbx_seq_one_letter_code
_entity_poly.pdbx_strand_id
1 'polypeptide(L)'
;GSEMCIRDSIRGVNMWYYSYFPTEPNAELPMYLYSIGMHDTQPLLVRPEGHRHDQFFYNTTGSGTILIYGQKYNIPEKSSFFIPAHVPHEYYPNTDIWDIRWFVPCGKGLRALYKHINLKFGIYPLSDARNLDSLLNRMRSELMYNDINGNLFASAHINEFILEFAVQSGLLHREISYPEQNMNPYSRHMRIIKDYIDSHYMQPISMDELCALEGLTPQHICRIFKQCVRMRPSEYILDVRINHAKEMLLHTSHSISEIAYWCGFENNNYFWKKFRDITGYAPGEYRKLSSAQNY
;
A
#
# COMPACT_ATOMS: atom_id res chain seq x y z
N GLY A 1 24.91 5.17 -0.97
CA GLY A 1 24.46 3.89 -0.47
C GLY A 1 23.11 4.03 0.21
N SER A 2 22.14 3.21 -0.17
CA SER A 2 20.85 3.11 0.52
C SER A 2 21.04 2.28 1.79
N GLU A 3 20.71 2.81 2.95
CA GLU A 3 20.58 1.98 4.15
C GLU A 3 19.12 1.60 4.33
N MET A 4 18.82 0.34 4.07
CA MET A 4 17.57 -0.27 4.46
C MET A 4 17.79 -0.91 5.84
N CYS A 5 17.26 -0.30 6.89
CA CYS A 5 17.18 -0.92 8.20
C CYS A 5 15.83 -1.63 8.36
N ILE A 6 15.83 -2.93 8.10
CA ILE A 6 14.77 -3.80 8.62
C ILE A 6 15.23 -4.19 10.02
N ARG A 7 14.69 -3.56 11.04
CA ARG A 7 14.75 -4.11 12.40
C ARG A 7 13.47 -4.92 12.60
N ASP A 8 13.58 -6.22 12.38
CA ASP A 8 12.59 -7.15 12.88
C ASP A 8 12.51 -7.03 14.42
N SER A 9 11.27 -7.06 14.90
CA SER A 9 10.82 -6.92 16.29
C SER A 9 11.88 -7.22 17.35
N ILE A 10 12.42 -6.19 17.96
CA ILE A 10 13.01 -6.30 19.29
C ILE A 10 11.89 -5.99 20.29
N ARG A 11 11.43 -7.00 21.06
CA ARG A 11 10.42 -6.91 22.12
C ARG A 11 8.97 -6.64 21.65
N GLY A 12 8.51 -7.24 20.53
CA GLY A 12 7.09 -7.15 20.15
C GLY A 12 6.65 -5.82 19.53
N VAL A 13 7.57 -4.94 19.17
CA VAL A 13 7.29 -3.70 18.42
C VAL A 13 7.61 -3.95 16.97
N ASN A 14 6.61 -3.84 16.11
CA ASN A 14 6.80 -3.94 14.66
C ASN A 14 7.21 -2.56 14.12
N MET A 15 8.43 -2.47 13.61
CA MET A 15 8.99 -1.26 13.00
C MET A 15 9.77 -1.63 11.76
N TRP A 16 9.54 -0.90 10.68
CA TRP A 16 10.41 -0.93 9.51
C TRP A 16 10.55 0.46 8.92
N TYR A 17 11.71 0.76 8.35
CA TYR A 17 11.91 2.00 7.62
C TYR A 17 12.96 1.85 6.53
N TYR A 18 12.90 2.77 5.59
CA TYR A 18 13.88 2.96 4.54
C TYR A 18 14.26 4.44 4.47
N SER A 19 15.55 4.71 4.36
CA SER A 19 16.08 6.05 4.12
C SER A 19 17.08 6.01 2.97
N TYR A 20 16.93 6.91 2.03
CA TYR A 20 17.77 7.04 0.86
C TYR A 20 18.56 8.35 0.89
N PHE A 21 19.86 8.23 0.74
CA PHE A 21 20.75 9.36 0.59
C PHE A 21 21.20 9.39 -0.87
N PRO A 22 20.63 10.28 -1.71
CA PRO A 22 20.99 10.30 -3.12
C PRO A 22 22.46 10.63 -3.29
N THR A 23 23.18 9.72 -3.95
CA THR A 23 24.42 10.03 -4.62
C THR A 23 24.05 10.56 -6.01
N GLU A 24 24.75 11.58 -6.51
CA GLU A 24 24.56 12.01 -7.89
C GLU A 24 24.53 10.78 -8.83
N PRO A 25 23.59 10.65 -9.75
CA PRO A 25 22.78 11.63 -10.48
C PRO A 25 21.31 11.75 -10.03
N ASN A 26 20.86 10.99 -9.04
CA ASN A 26 19.43 10.97 -8.66
C ASN A 26 18.90 12.28 -8.04
N ALA A 27 19.79 13.15 -7.59
CA ALA A 27 19.43 14.49 -7.10
C ALA A 27 18.82 15.40 -8.19
N GLU A 28 18.97 15.06 -9.46
CA GLU A 28 18.38 15.78 -10.60
C GLU A 28 16.96 15.33 -10.94
N LEU A 29 16.49 14.22 -10.36
CA LEU A 29 15.12 13.77 -10.58
C LEU A 29 14.13 14.83 -10.07
N PRO A 30 13.04 15.09 -10.82
CA PRO A 30 12.02 16.03 -10.40
C PRO A 30 11.38 15.66 -9.06
N MET A 31 11.31 14.37 -8.75
CA MET A 31 10.86 13.80 -7.48
C MET A 31 11.56 12.47 -7.24
N TYR A 32 11.93 12.20 -5.99
CA TYR A 32 12.45 10.92 -5.54
C TYR A 32 12.03 10.64 -4.09
N LEU A 33 11.98 9.36 -3.74
CA LEU A 33 11.62 8.94 -2.40
C LEU A 33 12.84 9.04 -1.47
N TYR A 34 12.72 9.84 -0.42
CA TYR A 34 13.78 9.99 0.59
C TYR A 34 13.64 8.97 1.72
N SER A 35 12.45 8.84 2.31
CA SER A 35 12.21 7.90 3.40
C SER A 35 10.75 7.48 3.47
N ILE A 36 10.54 6.21 3.80
CA ILE A 36 9.24 5.66 4.21
C ILE A 36 9.41 4.73 5.40
N GLY A 37 8.36 4.52 6.16
CA GLY A 37 8.37 3.52 7.21
C GLY A 37 7.13 3.54 8.09
N MET A 38 7.16 2.68 9.10
CA MET A 38 6.12 2.61 10.12
C MET A 38 6.70 2.23 11.49
N HIS A 39 5.98 2.66 12.51
CA HIS A 39 6.11 2.22 13.90
C HIS A 39 4.75 1.80 14.42
N ASP A 40 4.64 0.65 15.06
CA ASP A 40 3.41 0.26 15.78
C ASP A 40 3.22 1.08 17.06
N THR A 41 4.31 1.51 17.66
CA THR A 41 4.31 2.39 18.83
C THR A 41 5.39 3.43 18.65
N GLN A 42 5.01 4.63 18.27
CA GLN A 42 5.92 5.74 18.04
C GLN A 42 6.48 6.26 19.35
N PRO A 43 7.79 6.21 19.60
CA PRO A 43 8.39 6.82 20.79
C PRO A 43 8.44 8.35 20.67
N LEU A 44 8.77 9.03 21.79
CA LEU A 44 9.11 10.44 21.74
C LEU A 44 10.20 10.71 20.69
N LEU A 45 9.94 11.65 19.81
CA LEU A 45 10.91 12.13 18.83
C LEU A 45 10.99 13.64 18.89
N VAL A 46 12.23 14.17 18.99
CA VAL A 46 12.51 15.62 19.05
C VAL A 46 13.39 16.02 17.88
N ARG A 47 12.97 17.05 17.16
CA ARG A 47 13.69 17.64 16.02
C ARG A 47 13.81 19.16 16.20
N PRO A 48 14.83 19.63 16.93
CA PRO A 48 14.97 21.06 17.25
C PRO A 48 15.14 21.95 16.03
N GLU A 49 15.71 21.42 14.95
CA GLU A 49 15.91 22.15 13.69
C GLU A 49 14.92 21.71 12.59
N GLY A 50 13.94 20.88 12.96
CA GLY A 50 13.04 20.26 12.01
C GLY A 50 13.68 19.14 11.19
N HIS A 51 12.95 18.61 10.24
CA HIS A 51 13.45 17.67 9.26
C HIS A 51 13.83 18.42 7.98
N ARG A 52 14.88 17.97 7.29
CA ARG A 52 15.37 18.63 6.06
C ARG A 52 14.41 18.59 4.88
N HIS A 53 13.41 17.69 4.92
CA HIS A 53 12.41 17.49 3.88
C HIS A 53 11.02 17.51 4.48
N ASP A 54 10.02 17.76 3.65
CA ASP A 54 8.61 17.70 3.99
C ASP A 54 8.22 16.29 4.40
N GLN A 55 7.37 16.17 5.41
CA GLN A 55 7.00 14.91 6.01
C GLN A 55 5.47 14.72 5.99
N PHE A 56 5.03 13.61 5.47
CA PHE A 56 3.65 13.14 5.52
C PHE A 56 3.55 12.03 6.54
N PHE A 57 2.52 12.08 7.36
CA PHE A 57 2.25 11.10 8.38
C PHE A 57 0.78 10.71 8.38
N TYR A 58 0.50 9.49 8.79
CA TYR A 58 -0.84 9.07 9.17
C TYR A 58 -0.79 7.96 10.20
N ASN A 59 -1.86 7.87 11.00
CA ASN A 59 -2.07 6.82 12.00
C ASN A 59 -3.48 6.23 11.86
N THR A 60 -3.62 4.96 12.22
CA THR A 60 -4.89 4.23 12.22
C THR A 60 -5.35 3.86 13.61
N THR A 61 -4.42 3.72 14.55
CA THR A 61 -4.67 3.27 15.92
C THR A 61 -3.93 4.15 16.90
N GLY A 62 -4.58 4.48 18.00
CA GLY A 62 -4.02 5.28 19.07
C GLY A 62 -3.95 6.76 18.77
N SER A 63 -3.36 7.50 19.68
CA SER A 63 -3.26 8.96 19.60
C SER A 63 -1.93 9.47 20.11
N GLY A 64 -1.55 10.66 19.67
CA GLY A 64 -0.33 11.33 20.08
C GLY A 64 -0.51 12.83 20.20
N THR A 65 0.58 13.49 20.59
CA THR A 65 0.69 14.96 20.65
C THR A 65 1.86 15.39 19.80
N ILE A 66 1.67 16.43 19.00
CA ILE A 66 2.75 17.18 18.35
C ILE A 66 2.90 18.56 18.98
N LEU A 67 4.14 18.93 19.30
CA LEU A 67 4.52 20.30 19.65
C LEU A 67 5.20 20.93 18.44
N ILE A 68 4.64 22.01 17.93
CA ILE A 68 5.14 22.71 16.74
C ILE A 68 4.84 24.21 16.89
N TYR A 69 5.79 25.06 16.56
CA TYR A 69 5.70 26.52 16.78
C TYR A 69 5.32 26.91 18.22
N GLY A 70 5.74 26.11 19.22
CA GLY A 70 5.41 26.34 20.63
C GLY A 70 3.98 25.99 21.03
N GLN A 71 3.19 25.45 20.13
CA GLN A 71 1.81 25.03 20.36
C GLN A 71 1.69 23.50 20.35
N LYS A 72 0.85 22.98 21.25
CA LYS A 72 0.51 21.55 21.33
C LYS A 72 -0.75 21.27 20.52
N TYR A 73 -0.66 20.27 19.66
CA TYR A 73 -1.79 19.75 18.90
C TYR A 73 -1.99 18.27 19.22
N ASN A 74 -3.22 17.91 19.50
CA ASN A 74 -3.59 16.51 19.67
C ASN A 74 -3.76 15.85 18.29
N ILE A 75 -3.18 14.67 18.13
CA ILE A 75 -3.33 13.83 16.92
C ILE A 75 -4.23 12.65 17.32
N PRO A 76 -5.52 12.68 17.02
CA PRO A 76 -6.43 11.60 17.33
C PRO A 76 -6.17 10.35 16.47
N GLU A 77 -6.79 9.26 16.82
CA GLU A 77 -6.85 8.07 15.99
C GLU A 77 -7.47 8.40 14.62
N LYS A 78 -7.01 7.72 13.58
CA LYS A 78 -7.43 7.96 12.18
C LYS A 78 -7.20 9.41 11.75
N SER A 79 -5.98 9.85 11.92
CA SER A 79 -5.51 11.17 11.48
C SER A 79 -4.41 11.04 10.45
N SER A 80 -4.34 12.06 9.60
CA SER A 80 -3.18 12.35 8.77
C SER A 80 -2.63 13.73 9.10
N PHE A 81 -1.32 13.92 8.95
CA PHE A 81 -0.73 15.23 9.19
C PHE A 81 0.50 15.47 8.31
N PHE A 82 0.73 16.73 8.01
CA PHE A 82 1.83 17.19 7.17
C PHE A 82 2.68 18.21 7.92
N ILE A 83 3.99 17.98 7.93
CA ILE A 83 4.98 18.91 8.53
C ILE A 83 5.91 19.40 7.43
N PRO A 84 5.96 20.71 7.17
CA PRO A 84 6.92 21.28 6.22
C PRO A 84 8.37 21.08 6.66
N ALA A 85 9.29 21.10 5.70
CA ALA A 85 10.72 21.06 5.95
C ALA A 85 11.19 22.20 6.86
N HIS A 86 12.22 21.92 7.67
CA HIS A 86 12.89 22.88 8.56
C HIS A 86 11.99 23.49 9.66
N VAL A 87 10.86 22.88 9.95
CA VAL A 87 9.99 23.30 11.05
C VAL A 87 10.35 22.51 12.31
N PRO A 88 10.82 23.18 13.39
CA PRO A 88 11.09 22.54 14.67
C PRO A 88 9.84 21.88 15.24
N HIS A 89 9.96 20.63 15.64
CA HIS A 89 8.84 19.88 16.20
C HIS A 89 9.29 18.73 17.10
N GLU A 90 8.41 18.35 17.99
CA GLU A 90 8.49 17.10 18.74
C GLU A 90 7.12 16.43 18.73
N TYR A 91 7.11 15.11 18.79
CA TYR A 91 5.87 14.34 18.93
C TYR A 91 6.08 13.11 19.79
N TYR A 92 5.02 12.72 20.50
CA TYR A 92 5.02 11.61 21.45
C TYR A 92 3.63 10.97 21.56
N PRO A 93 3.56 9.69 21.98
CA PRO A 93 2.30 8.98 22.15
C PRO A 93 1.52 9.50 23.36
N ASN A 94 0.20 9.50 23.25
CA ASN A 94 -0.74 9.70 24.37
C ASN A 94 -1.35 8.38 24.83
N THR A 95 -1.21 7.31 24.05
CA THR A 95 -1.74 5.97 24.28
C THR A 95 -0.62 4.94 24.22
N ASP A 96 -0.80 3.77 24.84
CA ASP A 96 0.20 2.69 24.84
C ASP A 96 0.58 2.22 23.45
N ILE A 97 -0.37 2.30 22.51
CA ILE A 97 -0.18 2.04 21.09
C ILE A 97 -0.48 3.34 20.36
N TRP A 98 0.44 3.76 19.52
CA TRP A 98 0.24 4.85 18.56
C TRP A 98 1.00 4.50 17.31
N ASP A 99 0.33 3.92 16.36
CA ASP A 99 0.92 3.54 15.09
C ASP A 99 1.15 4.79 14.23
N ILE A 100 2.34 4.91 13.68
CA ILE A 100 2.69 5.99 12.76
C ILE A 100 3.28 5.39 11.50
N ARG A 101 2.79 5.86 10.37
CA ARG A 101 3.40 5.65 9.07
C ARG A 101 3.88 6.97 8.54
N TRP A 102 5.05 6.98 7.94
CA TRP A 102 5.60 8.19 7.33
C TRP A 102 6.02 7.98 5.88
N PHE A 103 5.95 9.06 5.16
CA PHE A 103 6.38 9.18 3.77
C PHE A 103 7.06 10.53 3.60
N VAL A 104 8.29 10.50 3.09
CA VAL A 104 9.15 11.67 2.91
C VAL A 104 9.62 11.72 1.48
N PRO A 105 8.91 12.45 0.60
CA PRO A 105 9.35 12.68 -0.77
C PRO A 105 10.33 13.85 -0.84
N CYS A 106 11.12 13.87 -1.91
CA CYS A 106 12.04 14.96 -2.24
C CYS A 106 11.94 15.35 -3.70
N GLY A 107 12.37 16.56 -4.01
CA GLY A 107 12.52 17.05 -5.38
C GLY A 107 11.80 18.35 -5.68
N LYS A 108 12.24 19.03 -6.73
CA LYS A 108 11.75 20.36 -7.13
C LYS A 108 10.30 20.32 -7.65
N GLY A 109 9.83 19.19 -8.14
CA GLY A 109 8.47 19.00 -8.66
C GLY A 109 7.37 19.04 -7.61
N LEU A 110 7.69 18.75 -6.34
CA LEU A 110 6.72 18.69 -5.26
C LEU A 110 6.02 20.02 -4.97
N ARG A 111 6.75 21.13 -5.08
CA ARG A 111 6.21 22.48 -4.75
C ARG A 111 4.97 22.83 -5.59
N ALA A 112 4.98 22.49 -6.87
CA ALA A 112 3.84 22.74 -7.76
C ALA A 112 2.63 21.90 -7.34
N LEU A 113 2.84 20.65 -7.00
CA LEU A 113 1.79 19.73 -6.54
C LEU A 113 1.19 20.22 -5.22
N TYR A 114 2.02 20.55 -4.23
CA TYR A 114 1.56 21.06 -2.92
C TYR A 114 0.72 22.33 -3.06
N LYS A 115 1.15 23.25 -3.93
CA LYS A 115 0.39 24.46 -4.22
C LYS A 115 -0.97 24.15 -4.82
N HIS A 116 -1.02 23.18 -5.74
CA HIS A 116 -2.27 22.77 -6.41
C HIS A 116 -3.29 22.17 -5.44
N ILE A 117 -2.83 21.34 -4.49
CA ILE A 117 -3.70 20.74 -3.47
C ILE A 117 -3.85 21.60 -2.20
N ASN A 118 -3.32 22.83 -2.20
CA ASN A 118 -3.32 23.75 -1.05
C ASN A 118 -2.79 23.11 0.25
N LEU A 119 -1.75 22.28 0.13
CA LEU A 119 -1.17 21.56 1.26
C LEU A 119 -0.43 22.52 2.19
N LYS A 120 -0.77 22.48 3.46
CA LYS A 120 -0.15 23.28 4.53
C LYS A 120 0.09 22.40 5.75
N PHE A 121 0.89 22.88 6.72
CA PHE A 121 0.90 22.25 8.03
C PHE A 121 -0.54 22.10 8.53
N GLY A 122 -0.87 20.92 8.98
CA GLY A 122 -2.19 20.62 9.51
C GLY A 122 -2.33 19.18 9.96
N ILE A 123 -3.30 18.97 10.82
CA ILE A 123 -3.78 17.65 11.23
C ILE A 123 -5.17 17.51 10.60
N TYR A 124 -5.35 16.47 9.85
CA TYR A 124 -6.54 16.22 9.06
C TYR A 124 -7.18 14.90 9.49
N PRO A 125 -8.51 14.76 9.39
CA PRO A 125 -9.12 13.45 9.55
C PRO A 125 -8.65 12.51 8.45
N LEU A 126 -8.48 11.24 8.75
CA LEU A 126 -8.16 10.20 7.78
C LEU A 126 -9.42 9.37 7.52
N SER A 127 -9.96 9.44 6.32
CA SER A 127 -11.19 8.71 5.97
C SER A 127 -10.93 7.20 5.83
N ASP A 128 -9.85 6.84 5.12
CA ASP A 128 -9.49 5.45 4.87
C ASP A 128 -7.98 5.32 4.59
N ALA A 129 -7.30 4.43 5.31
CA ALA A 129 -5.87 4.21 5.13
C ALA A 129 -5.51 3.12 4.10
N ARG A 130 -6.46 2.29 3.66
CA ARG A 130 -6.19 1.08 2.86
C ARG A 130 -5.38 1.34 1.61
N ASN A 131 -5.71 2.39 0.86
CA ASN A 131 -4.97 2.74 -0.35
C ASN A 131 -3.58 3.30 -0.03
N LEU A 132 -3.43 4.09 1.04
CA LEU A 132 -2.13 4.59 1.48
C LEU A 132 -1.23 3.44 1.94
N ASP A 133 -1.78 2.49 2.71
CA ASP A 133 -1.04 1.28 3.13
C ASP A 133 -0.62 0.42 1.93
N SER A 134 -1.50 0.26 0.94
CA SER A 134 -1.19 -0.46 -0.30
C SER A 134 -0.05 0.21 -1.07
N LEU A 135 -0.05 1.54 -1.18
CA LEU A 135 1.01 2.31 -1.83
C LEU A 135 2.33 2.21 -1.08
N LEU A 136 2.32 2.34 0.25
CA LEU A 136 3.51 2.16 1.08
C LEU A 136 4.10 0.76 0.93
N ASN A 137 3.27 -0.28 0.92
CA ASN A 137 3.72 -1.66 0.74
C ASN A 137 4.29 -1.90 -0.67
N ARG A 138 3.71 -1.31 -1.71
CA ARG A 138 4.30 -1.35 -3.08
C ARG A 138 5.68 -0.70 -3.11
N MET A 139 5.82 0.53 -2.58
CA MET A 139 7.10 1.20 -2.49
C MET A 139 8.12 0.39 -1.69
N ARG A 140 7.71 -0.19 -0.56
CA ARG A 140 8.56 -1.07 0.25
C ARG A 140 9.03 -2.26 -0.56
N SER A 141 8.15 -2.93 -1.31
CA SER A 141 8.51 -4.08 -2.14
C SER A 141 9.54 -3.71 -3.19
N GLU A 142 9.37 -2.57 -3.90
CA GLU A 142 10.37 -2.10 -4.86
C GLU A 142 11.74 -1.87 -4.23
N LEU A 143 11.77 -1.31 -3.02
CA LEU A 143 13.01 -1.05 -2.30
C LEU A 143 13.68 -2.33 -1.79
N MET A 144 12.91 -3.36 -1.45
CA MET A 144 13.42 -4.64 -0.94
C MET A 144 13.97 -5.56 -2.02
N TYR A 145 13.37 -5.53 -3.22
CA TYR A 145 13.65 -6.53 -4.26
C TYR A 145 14.41 -5.98 -5.45
N ASN A 146 14.75 -4.70 -5.46
CA ASN A 146 15.44 -4.06 -6.57
C ASN A 146 16.60 -3.18 -6.06
N ASP A 147 17.74 -3.79 -5.82
CA ASP A 147 18.91 -3.13 -5.23
C ASP A 147 19.46 -1.95 -6.06
N ILE A 148 19.29 -1.99 -7.39
CA ILE A 148 19.86 -0.97 -8.29
C ILE A 148 18.88 0.16 -8.55
N ASN A 149 17.62 -0.17 -8.85
CA ASN A 149 16.60 0.79 -9.30
C ASN A 149 15.40 0.92 -8.36
N GLY A 150 15.42 0.25 -7.21
CA GLY A 150 14.28 0.20 -6.29
C GLY A 150 13.77 1.57 -5.88
N ASN A 151 14.67 2.51 -5.60
CA ASN A 151 14.26 3.89 -5.31
C ASN A 151 13.59 4.58 -6.51
N LEU A 152 14.06 4.34 -7.73
CA LEU A 152 13.47 4.91 -8.94
C LEU A 152 12.03 4.41 -9.15
N PHE A 153 11.81 3.09 -9.01
CA PHE A 153 10.46 2.50 -9.12
C PHE A 153 9.56 2.91 -7.96
N ALA A 154 10.05 2.92 -6.73
CA ALA A 154 9.31 3.44 -5.59
C ALA A 154 8.93 4.93 -5.78
N SER A 155 9.83 5.72 -6.35
CA SER A 155 9.61 7.15 -6.64
C SER A 155 8.50 7.39 -7.67
N ALA A 156 8.21 6.43 -8.55
CA ALA A 156 7.09 6.54 -9.49
C ALA A 156 5.73 6.65 -8.77
N HIS A 157 5.61 6.15 -7.55
CA HIS A 157 4.39 6.20 -6.74
C HIS A 157 4.21 7.49 -5.93
N ILE A 158 5.15 8.44 -5.98
CA ILE A 158 5.10 9.68 -5.17
C ILE A 158 3.84 10.50 -5.46
N ASN A 159 3.54 10.74 -6.72
CA ASN A 159 2.35 11.50 -7.09
C ASN A 159 1.07 10.80 -6.65
N GLU A 160 0.99 9.49 -6.86
CA GLU A 160 -0.16 8.67 -6.47
C GLU A 160 -0.39 8.75 -4.96
N PHE A 161 0.68 8.62 -4.16
CA PHE A 161 0.61 8.71 -2.71
C PHE A 161 0.14 10.09 -2.23
N ILE A 162 0.71 11.18 -2.75
CA ILE A 162 0.36 12.55 -2.33
C ILE A 162 -1.10 12.88 -2.70
N LEU A 163 -1.56 12.47 -3.87
CA LEU A 163 -2.95 12.68 -4.28
C LEU A 163 -3.91 11.85 -3.43
N GLU A 164 -3.58 10.60 -3.14
CA GLU A 164 -4.39 9.75 -2.26
C GLU A 164 -4.42 10.32 -0.84
N PHE A 165 -3.27 10.75 -0.30
CA PHE A 165 -3.20 11.45 0.99
C PHE A 165 -4.13 12.66 1.01
N ALA A 166 -4.11 13.49 -0.03
CA ALA A 166 -4.95 14.69 -0.12
C ALA A 166 -6.45 14.34 -0.17
N VAL A 167 -6.82 13.27 -0.86
CA VAL A 167 -8.20 12.77 -0.90
C VAL A 167 -8.63 12.27 0.48
N GLN A 168 -7.84 11.41 1.10
CA GLN A 168 -8.18 10.82 2.39
C GLN A 168 -8.16 11.83 3.53
N SER A 169 -7.39 12.91 3.39
CA SER A 169 -7.33 14.06 4.32
C SER A 169 -8.43 15.10 4.06
N GLY A 170 -9.29 14.94 3.06
CA GLY A 170 -10.33 15.90 2.69
C GLY A 170 -9.80 17.20 2.05
N LEU A 171 -8.52 17.25 1.64
CA LEU A 171 -7.92 18.38 0.92
C LEU A 171 -8.30 18.39 -0.56
N LEU A 172 -8.53 17.24 -1.13
CA LEU A 172 -9.06 17.05 -2.47
C LEU A 172 -10.34 16.22 -2.40
N HIS A 173 -11.34 16.67 -3.10
CA HIS A 173 -12.48 15.82 -3.41
C HIS A 173 -12.13 15.06 -4.70
N ARG A 174 -12.01 13.75 -4.61
CA ARG A 174 -12.04 12.91 -5.80
C ARG A 174 -13.50 12.87 -6.25
N GLU A 175 -13.97 13.96 -6.87
CA GLU A 175 -15.14 13.85 -7.70
C GLU A 175 -14.77 12.87 -8.83
N ILE A 176 -15.05 11.61 -8.61
CA ILE A 176 -15.24 10.67 -9.69
C ILE A 176 -16.61 11.04 -10.28
N SER A 177 -16.73 12.25 -10.79
CA SER A 177 -17.72 12.57 -11.79
C SER A 177 -17.19 11.93 -13.09
N TYR A 178 -17.20 10.61 -13.13
CA TYR A 178 -17.51 10.00 -14.40
C TYR A 178 -18.93 10.51 -14.69
N PRO A 179 -19.15 11.25 -15.77
CA PRO A 179 -20.51 11.46 -16.21
C PRO A 179 -21.09 10.05 -16.30
N GLU A 180 -22.07 9.72 -15.46
CA GLU A 180 -22.71 8.38 -15.50
C GLU A 180 -23.20 8.05 -16.92
N GLN A 181 -23.32 9.06 -17.77
CA GLN A 181 -23.66 8.97 -19.16
C GLN A 181 -22.57 8.43 -20.09
N ASN A 182 -21.29 8.40 -19.70
CA ASN A 182 -20.19 7.95 -20.56
C ASN A 182 -19.38 6.77 -20.00
N MET A 183 -19.67 6.27 -18.81
CA MET A 183 -19.11 4.98 -18.40
C MET A 183 -19.83 3.87 -19.16
N ASN A 184 -19.04 3.11 -19.91
CA ASN A 184 -19.52 1.81 -20.34
C ASN A 184 -20.07 1.07 -19.11
N PRO A 185 -21.38 0.72 -19.07
CA PRO A 185 -22.00 0.07 -17.90
C PRO A 185 -21.20 -1.15 -17.42
N TYR A 186 -20.50 -1.82 -18.35
CA TYR A 186 -19.61 -2.95 -18.07
C TYR A 186 -18.43 -2.57 -17.14
N SER A 187 -17.88 -1.37 -17.25
CA SER A 187 -16.72 -0.95 -16.42
C SER A 187 -17.10 -0.75 -14.96
N ARG A 188 -18.31 -0.27 -14.68
CA ARG A 188 -18.84 -0.11 -13.31
C ARG A 188 -19.07 -1.48 -12.67
N HIS A 189 -19.85 -2.33 -13.32
CA HIS A 189 -20.15 -3.68 -12.83
C HIS A 189 -18.87 -4.48 -12.62
N MET A 190 -17.91 -4.39 -13.58
CA MET A 190 -16.65 -5.09 -13.48
C MET A 190 -15.84 -4.65 -12.25
N ARG A 191 -15.81 -3.35 -11.96
CA ARG A 191 -15.09 -2.83 -10.78
C ARG A 191 -15.66 -3.41 -9.50
N ILE A 192 -16.98 -3.32 -9.30
CA ILE A 192 -17.64 -3.79 -8.08
C ILE A 192 -17.41 -5.29 -7.87
N ILE A 193 -17.58 -6.09 -8.93
CA ILE A 193 -17.37 -7.53 -8.87
C ILE A 193 -15.88 -7.86 -8.62
N LYS A 194 -14.98 -7.13 -9.25
CA LYS A 194 -13.54 -7.29 -9.05
C LYS A 194 -13.14 -6.97 -7.61
N ASP A 195 -13.56 -5.80 -7.08
CA ASP A 195 -13.27 -5.37 -5.72
C ASP A 195 -13.81 -6.39 -4.68
N TYR A 196 -14.97 -6.98 -4.97
CA TYR A 196 -15.52 -8.07 -4.16
C TYR A 196 -14.63 -9.31 -4.17
N ILE A 197 -14.21 -9.77 -5.36
CA ILE A 197 -13.34 -10.94 -5.50
C ILE A 197 -12.01 -10.68 -4.79
N ASP A 198 -11.38 -9.52 -5.00
CA ASP A 198 -10.08 -9.16 -4.43
C ASP A 198 -10.12 -9.06 -2.89
N SER A 199 -11.29 -8.76 -2.30
CA SER A 199 -11.47 -8.73 -0.84
C SER A 199 -11.95 -10.03 -0.22
N HIS A 200 -12.53 -10.97 -0.99
CA HIS A 200 -13.14 -12.21 -0.48
C HIS A 200 -12.51 -13.48 -1.06
N TYR A 201 -11.38 -13.39 -1.78
CA TYR A 201 -10.76 -14.54 -2.47
C TYR A 201 -10.46 -15.73 -1.57
N MET A 202 -10.24 -15.50 -0.27
CA MET A 202 -9.97 -16.56 0.71
C MET A 202 -11.19 -17.45 1.00
N GLN A 203 -12.40 -16.97 0.68
CA GLN A 203 -13.65 -17.68 0.92
C GLN A 203 -14.17 -18.30 -0.39
N PRO A 204 -15.06 -19.30 -0.31
CA PRO A 204 -15.79 -19.75 -1.49
C PRO A 204 -16.58 -18.58 -2.09
N ILE A 205 -16.40 -18.31 -3.37
CA ILE A 205 -17.14 -17.28 -4.12
C ILE A 205 -17.98 -18.01 -5.18
N SER A 206 -19.29 -17.89 -5.05
CA SER A 206 -20.24 -18.47 -6.00
C SER A 206 -20.63 -17.47 -7.10
N MET A 207 -21.11 -18.00 -8.21
CA MET A 207 -21.65 -17.17 -9.28
C MET A 207 -22.92 -16.43 -8.82
N ASP A 208 -23.71 -17.06 -7.96
CA ASP A 208 -24.96 -16.47 -7.45
C ASP A 208 -24.68 -15.25 -6.57
N GLU A 209 -23.62 -15.29 -5.75
CA GLU A 209 -23.15 -14.13 -4.97
C GLU A 209 -22.73 -13.00 -5.90
N LEU A 210 -21.93 -13.29 -6.93
CA LEU A 210 -21.51 -12.26 -7.90
C LEU A 210 -22.71 -11.68 -8.65
N CYS A 211 -23.72 -12.47 -8.96
CA CYS A 211 -24.95 -12.01 -9.58
C CYS A 211 -25.74 -11.09 -8.64
N ALA A 212 -25.83 -11.44 -7.36
CA ALA A 212 -26.59 -10.69 -6.37
C ALA A 212 -26.00 -9.29 -6.10
N LEU A 213 -24.67 -9.12 -6.21
CA LEU A 213 -23.99 -7.83 -6.00
C LEU A 213 -24.54 -6.71 -6.89
N GLU A 214 -24.86 -7.02 -8.14
CA GLU A 214 -25.24 -6.03 -9.14
C GLU A 214 -26.57 -6.35 -9.83
N GLY A 215 -27.30 -7.36 -9.37
CA GLY A 215 -28.57 -7.80 -9.98
C GLY A 215 -28.39 -8.32 -11.43
N LEU A 216 -27.23 -8.93 -11.74
CA LEU A 216 -26.90 -9.39 -13.08
C LEU A 216 -27.12 -10.90 -13.24
N THR A 217 -27.31 -11.34 -14.49
CA THR A 217 -27.34 -12.78 -14.79
C THR A 217 -25.93 -13.36 -14.95
N PRO A 218 -25.74 -14.68 -14.73
CA PRO A 218 -24.45 -15.33 -14.96
C PRO A 218 -23.85 -15.09 -16.35
N GLN A 219 -24.70 -15.10 -17.39
CA GLN A 219 -24.28 -14.84 -18.76
C GLN A 219 -23.76 -13.41 -18.93
N HIS A 220 -24.39 -12.45 -18.25
CA HIS A 220 -23.98 -11.05 -18.30
C HIS A 220 -22.62 -10.87 -17.63
N ILE A 221 -22.42 -11.44 -16.43
CA ILE A 221 -21.14 -11.41 -15.73
C ILE A 221 -20.02 -12.04 -16.58
N CYS A 222 -20.25 -13.23 -17.14
CA CYS A 222 -19.27 -13.88 -18.03
C CYS A 222 -18.92 -13.00 -19.23
N ARG A 223 -19.91 -12.30 -19.82
CA ARG A 223 -19.68 -11.38 -20.94
C ARG A 223 -18.84 -10.19 -20.52
N ILE A 224 -19.13 -9.57 -19.36
CA ILE A 224 -18.35 -8.45 -18.82
C ILE A 224 -16.90 -8.87 -18.60
N PHE A 225 -16.66 -10.00 -17.93
CA PHE A 225 -15.32 -10.51 -17.66
C PHE A 225 -14.55 -10.77 -18.96
N LYS A 226 -15.19 -11.41 -19.95
CA LYS A 226 -14.57 -11.68 -21.24
C LYS A 226 -14.21 -10.40 -22.00
N GLN A 227 -15.03 -9.36 -21.89
CA GLN A 227 -14.78 -8.08 -22.56
C GLN A 227 -13.71 -7.23 -21.84
N CYS A 228 -13.74 -7.19 -20.49
CA CYS A 228 -12.86 -6.31 -19.72
C CYS A 228 -11.50 -6.94 -19.42
N VAL A 229 -11.44 -8.24 -19.08
CA VAL A 229 -10.21 -8.92 -18.66
C VAL A 229 -9.85 -10.16 -19.48
N ARG A 230 -10.68 -10.48 -20.49
CA ARG A 230 -10.49 -11.60 -21.43
C ARG A 230 -10.41 -12.99 -20.78
N MET A 231 -10.95 -13.16 -19.58
CA MET A 231 -11.03 -14.42 -18.86
C MET A 231 -12.42 -14.61 -18.24
N ARG A 232 -12.70 -15.80 -17.70
CA ARG A 232 -13.94 -16.07 -16.96
C ARG A 232 -13.81 -15.65 -15.51
N PRO A 233 -14.92 -15.36 -14.79
CA PRO A 233 -14.87 -15.04 -13.36
C PRO A 233 -14.11 -16.07 -12.53
N SER A 234 -14.33 -17.35 -12.77
CA SER A 234 -13.62 -18.45 -12.08
C SER A 234 -12.11 -18.47 -12.35
N GLU A 235 -11.70 -18.10 -13.56
CA GLU A 235 -10.29 -17.98 -13.94
C GLU A 235 -9.65 -16.78 -13.23
N TYR A 236 -10.39 -15.67 -13.14
CA TYR A 236 -9.94 -14.48 -12.40
C TYR A 236 -9.79 -14.75 -10.90
N ILE A 237 -10.77 -15.41 -10.26
CA ILE A 237 -10.68 -15.83 -8.85
C ILE A 237 -9.44 -16.72 -8.63
N LEU A 238 -9.22 -17.66 -9.54
CA LEU A 238 -8.05 -18.55 -9.48
C LEU A 238 -6.74 -17.74 -9.62
N ASP A 239 -6.67 -16.81 -10.53
CA ASP A 239 -5.49 -15.97 -10.75
C ASP A 239 -5.17 -15.12 -9.51
N VAL A 240 -6.17 -14.49 -8.90
CA VAL A 240 -6.01 -13.74 -7.63
C VAL A 240 -5.44 -14.65 -6.53
N ARG A 241 -6.01 -15.84 -6.34
CA ARG A 241 -5.56 -16.81 -5.34
C ARG A 241 -4.11 -17.27 -5.56
N ILE A 242 -3.76 -17.55 -6.80
CA ILE A 242 -2.39 -17.97 -7.16
C ILE A 242 -1.40 -16.82 -6.96
N ASN A 243 -1.76 -15.59 -7.27
CA ASN A 243 -0.88 -14.44 -7.06
C ASN A 243 -0.62 -14.21 -5.56
N HIS A 244 -1.65 -14.30 -4.71
CA HIS A 244 -1.44 -14.27 -3.26
C HIS A 244 -0.60 -15.45 -2.75
N ALA A 245 -0.78 -16.65 -3.30
CA ALA A 245 0.05 -17.79 -2.94
C ALA A 245 1.52 -17.60 -3.33
N LYS A 246 1.81 -17.00 -4.49
CA LYS A 246 3.19 -16.63 -4.89
C LYS A 246 3.83 -15.72 -3.84
N GLU A 247 3.14 -14.64 -3.46
CA GLU A 247 3.64 -13.70 -2.46
C GLU A 247 3.94 -14.40 -1.12
N MET A 248 3.00 -15.22 -0.64
CA MET A 248 3.20 -15.95 0.62
C MET A 248 4.34 -16.98 0.53
N LEU A 249 4.50 -17.66 -0.61
CA LEU A 249 5.60 -18.63 -0.81
C LEU A 249 6.97 -17.94 -0.80
N LEU A 250 7.07 -16.73 -1.33
CA LEU A 250 8.29 -15.97 -1.40
C LEU A 250 8.66 -15.32 -0.06
N HIS A 251 7.64 -14.88 0.73
CA HIS A 251 7.85 -13.99 1.86
C HIS A 251 7.56 -14.60 3.24
N THR A 252 7.10 -15.86 3.29
CA THR A 252 6.80 -16.54 4.56
C THR A 252 7.38 -17.94 4.63
N SER A 253 7.56 -18.42 5.86
CA SER A 253 7.98 -19.80 6.13
C SER A 253 6.82 -20.77 6.32
N HIS A 254 5.56 -20.34 6.10
CA HIS A 254 4.38 -21.17 6.27
C HIS A 254 4.41 -22.41 5.36
N SER A 255 3.83 -23.49 5.81
CA SER A 255 3.72 -24.71 5.00
C SER A 255 2.90 -24.45 3.72
N ILE A 256 3.19 -25.20 2.67
CA ILE A 256 2.47 -25.10 1.40
C ILE A 256 0.96 -25.35 1.58
N SER A 257 0.60 -26.25 2.52
CA SER A 257 -0.79 -26.55 2.83
C SER A 257 -1.50 -25.40 3.54
N GLU A 258 -0.84 -24.71 4.47
CA GLU A 258 -1.39 -23.52 5.11
C GLU A 258 -1.59 -22.38 4.10
N ILE A 259 -0.60 -22.15 3.23
CA ILE A 259 -0.71 -21.16 2.17
C ILE A 259 -1.88 -21.46 1.23
N ALA A 260 -2.03 -22.72 0.82
CA ALA A 260 -3.16 -23.14 -0.01
C ALA A 260 -4.50 -22.82 0.68
N TYR A 261 -4.62 -23.18 1.95
CA TYR A 261 -5.84 -22.93 2.74
C TYR A 261 -6.13 -21.41 2.86
N TRP A 262 -5.15 -20.59 3.21
CA TRP A 262 -5.33 -19.15 3.34
C TRP A 262 -5.57 -18.43 2.02
N CYS A 263 -5.16 -19.04 0.92
CA CYS A 263 -5.53 -18.55 -0.42
C CYS A 263 -6.88 -19.08 -0.93
N GLY A 264 -7.67 -19.75 -0.06
CA GLY A 264 -9.03 -20.18 -0.39
C GLY A 264 -9.11 -21.49 -1.21
N PHE A 265 -8.07 -22.34 -1.14
CA PHE A 265 -8.10 -23.67 -1.74
C PHE A 265 -8.52 -24.71 -0.71
N GLU A 266 -9.65 -25.38 -0.93
CA GLU A 266 -10.13 -26.46 -0.08
C GLU A 266 -9.33 -27.77 -0.28
N ASN A 267 -8.72 -27.93 -1.44
CA ASN A 267 -8.00 -29.15 -1.82
C ASN A 267 -6.57 -28.84 -2.25
N ASN A 268 -5.61 -29.38 -1.49
CA ASN A 268 -4.18 -29.18 -1.74
C ASN A 268 -3.74 -29.73 -3.10
N ASN A 269 -4.27 -30.87 -3.56
CA ASN A 269 -3.89 -31.44 -4.85
C ASN A 269 -4.36 -30.56 -6.01
N TYR A 270 -5.55 -29.96 -5.87
CA TYR A 270 -6.06 -29.00 -6.84
C TYR A 270 -5.20 -27.73 -6.85
N PHE A 271 -4.83 -27.21 -5.69
CA PHE A 271 -3.89 -26.09 -5.57
C PHE A 271 -2.57 -26.40 -6.28
N TRP A 272 -1.91 -27.52 -5.94
CA TRP A 272 -0.64 -27.91 -6.53
C TRP A 272 -0.70 -27.96 -8.06
N LYS A 273 -1.74 -28.60 -8.59
CA LYS A 273 -1.95 -28.70 -10.03
C LYS A 273 -2.11 -27.31 -10.65
N LYS A 274 -3.02 -26.49 -10.12
CA LYS A 274 -3.31 -25.16 -10.68
C LYS A 274 -2.15 -24.20 -10.55
N PHE A 275 -1.44 -24.24 -9.44
CA PHE A 275 -0.23 -23.45 -9.23
C PHE A 275 0.83 -23.78 -10.29
N ARG A 276 1.08 -25.07 -10.53
CA ARG A 276 2.01 -25.51 -11.55
C ARG A 276 1.56 -25.19 -12.97
N ASP A 277 0.29 -25.37 -13.26
CA ASP A 277 -0.30 -25.05 -14.59
C ASP A 277 -0.08 -23.57 -14.94
N ILE A 278 -0.19 -22.66 -13.94
CA ILE A 278 -0.10 -21.22 -14.13
C ILE A 278 1.32 -20.69 -14.06
N THR A 279 2.14 -21.21 -13.12
CA THR A 279 3.49 -20.68 -12.86
C THR A 279 4.60 -21.46 -13.56
N GLY A 280 4.32 -22.65 -14.04
CA GLY A 280 5.32 -23.58 -14.59
C GLY A 280 6.11 -24.35 -13.52
N TYR A 281 5.98 -24.03 -12.23
CA TYR A 281 6.73 -24.62 -11.12
C TYR A 281 5.80 -25.21 -10.07
N ALA A 282 6.25 -26.28 -9.39
CA ALA A 282 5.56 -26.71 -8.18
C ALA A 282 5.75 -25.67 -7.06
N PRO A 283 4.79 -25.52 -6.10
CA PRO A 283 4.86 -24.51 -5.04
C PRO A 283 6.17 -24.55 -4.24
N GLY A 284 6.68 -25.77 -3.95
CA GLY A 284 7.95 -25.95 -3.25
C GLY A 284 9.18 -25.57 -4.07
N GLU A 285 9.13 -25.75 -5.39
CA GLU A 285 10.17 -25.28 -6.30
C GLU A 285 10.15 -23.77 -6.43
N TYR A 286 8.96 -23.18 -6.54
CA TYR A 286 8.76 -21.74 -6.62
C TYR A 286 9.34 -21.02 -5.38
N ARG A 287 9.12 -21.57 -4.18
CA ARG A 287 9.72 -21.06 -2.93
C ARG A 287 11.24 -21.04 -2.98
N LYS A 288 11.87 -22.07 -3.58
CA LYS A 288 13.33 -22.17 -3.67
C LYS A 288 13.94 -21.16 -4.66
N LEU A 289 13.16 -20.64 -5.62
CA LEU A 289 13.66 -19.64 -6.56
C LEU A 289 14.04 -18.33 -5.83
N SER A 290 13.33 -17.95 -4.76
CA SER A 290 13.68 -16.79 -3.94
C SER A 290 14.94 -17.02 -3.10
N SER A 291 15.18 -18.26 -2.67
CA SER A 291 16.38 -18.61 -1.88
C SER A 291 17.66 -18.65 -2.73
N ALA A 292 17.53 -18.87 -4.04
CA ALA A 292 18.66 -18.93 -4.97
C ALA A 292 19.07 -17.55 -5.52
N GLN A 293 18.27 -16.51 -5.35
CA GLN A 293 18.59 -15.12 -5.72
C GLN A 293 19.30 -14.35 -4.60
N ASN A 294 19.49 -14.96 -3.43
CA ASN A 294 20.17 -14.35 -2.27
C ASN A 294 21.62 -14.85 -2.11
N TYR A 295 22.29 -15.25 -3.22
CA TYR A 295 23.75 -15.54 -3.25
C TYR A 295 24.44 -14.71 -4.31
#